data_de5f4c2584b47217e968b9f73910f7e6
#
_entry.id   de5f4c2584b47217e968b9f73910f7e6
#
_cell.length_a   1.000
_cell.length_b   1.000
_cell.length_c   1.000
_cell.angle_alpha   90.00
_cell.angle_beta   90.00
_cell.angle_gamma   90.00
#
_symmetry.space_group_name_H-M   'P 1'
#
loop_
_entity.id
_entity.type
_entity.pdbx_description
1 polymer ?
#
loop_
_entity_poly.entity_id
_entity_poly.type
_entity_poly.pdbx_seq_one_letter_code
_entity_poly.pdbx_strand_id
1 'polypeptide(L)'
;MKRSKKITIFIIIFFLVITLIIIGRYAIGLHFKKKFSKRPTPGVIVEIVSNKSFSQSLESYCTSLSSKTTSYKIKKNELLEPINFDIKVNKGDVVAKLSSKTITAPFAGIIGKRGISESSLGSENTIILTLDDSKKILCDLKIPEVYVAILKKGLKLKATFSAYKDKTYDG
;
A
#
# COMPACT_ATOMS: atom_id res chain seq x y z
N MET A 1 83.16 -47.41 45.12
CA MET A 1 82.12 -46.59 45.81
C MET A 1 81.72 -45.26 45.12
N LYS A 2 82.48 -44.68 44.21
CA LYS A 2 82.10 -43.39 43.55
C LYS A 2 81.06 -43.52 42.42
N ARG A 3 80.94 -44.67 41.72
CA ARG A 3 79.99 -44.89 40.62
C ARG A 3 78.51 -45.08 41.07
N SER A 4 78.30 -45.76 42.15
CA SER A 4 76.98 -46.02 42.75
C SER A 4 76.28 -44.70 43.16
N LYS A 5 77.03 -43.78 43.80
CA LYS A 5 76.47 -42.50 44.22
C LYS A 5 76.01 -41.62 43.03
N LYS A 6 76.72 -41.65 41.88
CA LYS A 6 76.35 -40.94 40.67
C LYS A 6 75.06 -41.50 40.05
N ILE A 7 74.87 -42.80 40.05
CA ILE A 7 73.69 -43.47 39.54
C ILE A 7 72.47 -43.12 40.43
N THR A 8 72.65 -43.13 41.76
CA THR A 8 71.60 -42.78 42.70
C THR A 8 71.13 -41.29 42.52
N ILE A 9 72.10 -40.37 42.37
CA ILE A 9 71.78 -38.95 42.10
C ILE A 9 71.04 -38.76 40.79
N PHE A 10 71.47 -39.51 39.74
CA PHE A 10 70.73 -39.41 38.42
C PHE A 10 69.29 -39.90 38.52
N ILE A 11 69.03 -40.99 39.21
CA ILE A 11 67.73 -41.54 39.47
C ILE A 11 66.82 -40.49 40.21
N ILE A 12 67.41 -39.91 41.28
CA ILE A 12 66.66 -38.87 42.05
C ILE A 12 66.29 -37.67 41.17
N ILE A 13 67.27 -37.19 40.37
CA ILE A 13 66.97 -36.04 39.44
C ILE A 13 65.91 -36.41 38.43
N PHE A 14 65.99 -37.67 37.88
CA PHE A 14 65.00 -38.15 36.93
C PHE A 14 63.56 -38.14 37.50
N PHE A 15 63.42 -38.72 38.72
CA PHE A 15 62.10 -38.65 39.40
C PHE A 15 61.67 -37.27 39.78
N LEU A 16 62.59 -36.38 40.12
CA LEU A 16 62.29 -34.99 40.42
C LEU A 16 61.72 -34.24 39.16
N VAL A 17 62.33 -34.48 38.00
CA VAL A 17 61.87 -33.90 36.72
C VAL A 17 60.49 -34.42 36.36
N ILE A 18 60.23 -35.72 36.51
CA ILE A 18 58.88 -36.27 36.23
C ILE A 18 57.82 -35.67 37.15
N THR A 19 58.14 -35.56 38.44
CA THR A 19 57.23 -34.96 39.42
C THR A 19 56.90 -33.50 39.05
N LEU A 20 57.91 -32.76 38.62
CA LEU A 20 57.73 -31.34 38.20
C LEU A 20 56.89 -31.23 36.96
N ILE A 21 56.98 -32.11 35.96
CA ILE A 21 56.17 -32.21 34.79
C ILE A 21 54.70 -32.52 35.15
N ILE A 22 54.49 -33.47 36.08
CA ILE A 22 53.12 -33.83 36.51
C ILE A 22 52.44 -32.65 37.22
N ILE A 23 53.13 -31.96 38.12
CA ILE A 23 52.62 -30.78 38.83
C ILE A 23 52.31 -29.66 37.84
N GLY A 24 53.21 -29.44 36.86
CA GLY A 24 52.99 -28.43 35.81
C GLY A 24 51.73 -28.70 35.00
N ARG A 25 51.55 -29.95 34.54
CA ARG A 25 50.32 -30.33 33.80
C ARG A 25 49.07 -30.19 34.63
N TYR A 26 49.15 -30.55 35.93
CA TYR A 26 48.01 -30.39 36.83
C TYR A 26 47.64 -28.93 37.04
N ALA A 27 48.60 -28.04 37.27
CA ALA A 27 48.39 -26.61 37.44
C ALA A 27 47.81 -25.97 36.16
N ILE A 28 48.34 -26.34 34.99
CA ILE A 28 47.82 -25.87 33.70
C ILE A 28 46.36 -26.35 33.51
N GLY A 29 46.05 -27.61 33.81
CA GLY A 29 44.71 -28.17 33.73
C GLY A 29 43.71 -27.46 34.63
N LEU A 30 44.08 -27.10 35.83
CA LEU A 30 43.24 -26.31 36.75
C LEU A 30 42.99 -24.89 36.20
N HIS A 31 44.03 -24.26 35.66
CA HIS A 31 43.90 -22.92 35.08
C HIS A 31 42.94 -22.91 33.89
N PHE A 32 43.08 -23.84 32.98
CA PHE A 32 42.17 -23.98 31.84
C PHE A 32 40.74 -24.32 32.26
N LYS A 33 40.58 -25.23 33.23
CA LYS A 33 39.27 -25.59 33.76
C LYS A 33 38.56 -24.39 34.38
N LYS A 34 39.28 -23.50 35.09
CA LYS A 34 38.75 -22.31 35.70
C LYS A 34 38.37 -21.23 34.65
N LYS A 35 39.15 -21.13 33.58
CA LYS A 35 38.93 -20.12 32.53
C LYS A 35 37.84 -20.52 31.52
N PHE A 36 37.72 -21.80 31.20
CA PHE A 36 36.78 -22.28 30.18
C PHE A 36 35.55 -23.03 30.72
N SER A 37 35.43 -23.20 32.02
CA SER A 37 34.29 -23.87 32.65
C SER A 37 33.03 -22.96 32.67
N LYS A 38 33.20 -21.65 32.63
CA LYS A 38 32.09 -20.72 32.55
C LYS A 38 31.74 -20.47 31.08
N ARG A 39 30.85 -21.28 30.52
CA ARG A 39 30.22 -20.93 29.22
C ARG A 39 29.41 -19.67 29.44
N PRO A 40 29.60 -18.61 28.62
CA PRO A 40 28.70 -17.47 28.67
C PRO A 40 27.30 -17.98 28.39
N THR A 41 26.34 -17.57 29.16
CA THR A 41 24.93 -17.84 28.91
C THR A 41 24.58 -17.34 27.51
N PRO A 42 23.92 -18.13 26.66
CA PRO A 42 23.48 -17.64 25.36
C PRO A 42 22.66 -16.39 25.56
N GLY A 43 23.03 -15.32 24.85
CA GLY A 43 22.26 -14.09 24.85
C GLY A 43 20.90 -14.38 24.20
N VAL A 44 19.83 -14.13 24.93
CA VAL A 44 18.47 -14.23 24.40
C VAL A 44 18.02 -12.81 24.11
N ILE A 45 17.66 -12.57 22.85
CA ILE A 45 17.01 -11.32 22.48
C ILE A 45 15.55 -11.47 22.91
N VAL A 46 15.14 -10.68 23.88
CA VAL A 46 13.74 -10.59 24.32
C VAL A 46 13.15 -9.28 23.83
N GLU A 47 12.01 -9.37 23.19
CA GLU A 47 11.21 -8.22 22.80
C GLU A 47 10.01 -8.13 23.74
N ILE A 48 9.76 -6.94 24.24
CA ILE A 48 8.59 -6.71 25.12
C ILE A 48 7.36 -6.71 24.22
N VAL A 49 6.49 -7.68 24.40
CA VAL A 49 5.20 -7.75 23.71
C VAL A 49 4.33 -6.61 24.24
N SER A 50 4.04 -5.67 23.38
CA SER A 50 3.07 -4.61 23.67
C SER A 50 1.80 -4.83 22.85
N ASN A 51 0.64 -4.60 23.45
CA ASN A 51 -0.63 -4.60 22.72
C ASN A 51 -0.65 -3.40 21.78
N LYS A 52 -0.52 -3.66 20.48
CA LYS A 52 -0.74 -2.67 19.42
C LYS A 52 -2.08 -2.96 18.76
N SER A 53 -2.94 -1.95 18.72
CA SER A 53 -4.14 -2.02 17.89
C SER A 53 -3.74 -1.79 16.44
N PHE A 54 -3.98 -2.77 15.59
CA PHE A 54 -3.82 -2.61 14.15
C PHE A 54 -5.17 -2.23 13.55
N SER A 55 -5.22 -1.06 12.93
CA SER A 55 -6.38 -0.72 12.09
C SER A 55 -6.25 -1.48 10.77
N GLN A 56 -7.26 -2.25 10.44
CA GLN A 56 -7.33 -2.84 9.10
C GLN A 56 -7.68 -1.74 8.12
N SER A 57 -6.85 -1.55 7.11
CA SER A 57 -7.13 -0.70 5.97
C SER A 57 -7.23 -1.56 4.72
N LEU A 58 -8.25 -1.32 3.91
CA LEU A 58 -8.44 -1.95 2.62
C LEU A 58 -8.11 -0.93 1.54
N GLU A 59 -7.15 -1.25 0.70
CA GLU A 59 -6.85 -0.47 -0.50
C GLU A 59 -7.61 -1.05 -1.69
N SER A 60 -8.26 -0.18 -2.45
CA SER A 60 -9.00 -0.56 -3.64
C SER A 60 -8.95 0.56 -4.66
N TYR A 61 -9.21 0.22 -5.91
CA TYR A 61 -9.32 1.18 -6.99
C TYR A 61 -10.78 1.54 -7.21
N CYS A 62 -11.03 2.79 -7.55
CA CYS A 62 -12.37 3.24 -7.90
C CYS A 62 -12.43 3.88 -9.28
N THR A 63 -13.62 3.86 -9.86
CA THR A 63 -13.95 4.65 -11.03
C THR A 63 -14.68 5.90 -10.58
N SER A 64 -14.15 7.06 -10.97
CA SER A 64 -14.81 8.33 -10.66
C SER A 64 -15.97 8.58 -11.63
N LEU A 65 -17.12 8.87 -11.08
CA LEU A 65 -18.35 9.16 -11.82
C LEU A 65 -18.92 10.51 -11.36
N SER A 66 -19.56 11.22 -12.26
CA SER A 66 -20.34 12.40 -11.86
C SER A 66 -21.52 11.99 -10.98
N SER A 67 -21.82 12.78 -9.96
CA SER A 67 -22.96 12.52 -9.06
C SER A 67 -24.31 12.61 -9.77
N LYS A 68 -24.37 13.43 -10.82
CA LYS A 68 -25.57 13.63 -11.67
C LYS A 68 -25.13 13.77 -13.10
N THR A 69 -25.74 12.99 -13.97
CA THR A 69 -25.55 13.08 -15.42
C THR A 69 -26.91 13.11 -16.08
N THR A 70 -27.11 14.06 -16.96
CA THR A 70 -28.28 14.09 -17.83
C THR A 70 -27.84 13.99 -19.27
N SER A 71 -28.44 13.06 -20.03
CA SER A 71 -28.09 12.84 -21.42
C SER A 71 -29.25 13.24 -22.34
N TYR A 72 -28.94 13.94 -23.42
CA TYR A 72 -29.88 14.32 -24.46
C TYR A 72 -29.45 13.73 -25.79
N LYS A 73 -30.34 13.03 -26.43
CA LYS A 73 -30.14 12.52 -27.79
C LYS A 73 -30.67 13.57 -28.78
N ILE A 74 -29.80 14.11 -29.60
CA ILE A 74 -30.07 15.20 -30.52
C ILE A 74 -29.71 14.76 -31.94
N LYS A 75 -30.63 15.00 -32.91
CA LYS A 75 -30.31 14.82 -34.32
C LYS A 75 -29.57 16.05 -34.84
N LYS A 76 -28.48 15.85 -35.59
CA LYS A 76 -27.70 16.96 -36.16
C LYS A 76 -28.52 17.91 -37.04
N ASN A 77 -29.48 17.37 -37.78
CA ASN A 77 -30.34 18.11 -38.67
C ASN A 77 -31.38 19.01 -37.93
N GLU A 78 -31.63 18.76 -36.66
CA GLU A 78 -32.51 19.57 -35.82
C GLU A 78 -31.76 20.70 -35.13
N LEU A 79 -30.44 20.71 -35.17
CA LEU A 79 -29.61 21.66 -34.47
C LEU A 79 -29.50 22.98 -35.25
N LEU A 80 -29.90 24.08 -34.63
CA LEU A 80 -29.81 25.41 -35.22
C LEU A 80 -28.42 26.03 -35.08
N GLU A 81 -27.72 25.75 -33.99
CA GLU A 81 -26.40 26.29 -33.68
C GLU A 81 -25.46 25.17 -33.21
N PRO A 82 -24.16 25.24 -33.52
CA PRO A 82 -23.22 24.26 -33.03
C PRO A 82 -23.15 24.24 -31.49
N ILE A 83 -23.05 23.05 -30.91
CA ILE A 83 -22.94 22.89 -29.46
C ILE A 83 -21.49 23.08 -29.06
N ASN A 84 -21.25 23.92 -28.07
CA ASN A 84 -19.94 24.07 -27.43
C ASN A 84 -19.80 23.01 -26.34
N PHE A 85 -18.82 22.13 -26.49
CA PHE A 85 -18.48 21.06 -25.53
C PHE A 85 -17.39 21.54 -24.56
N ASP A 86 -17.24 20.83 -23.44
CA ASP A 86 -16.22 21.04 -22.39
C ASP A 86 -16.32 22.43 -21.71
N ILE A 87 -17.46 23.07 -21.80
CA ILE A 87 -17.74 24.34 -21.12
C ILE A 87 -18.59 24.13 -19.87
N LYS A 88 -18.35 24.98 -18.88
CA LYS A 88 -19.18 25.06 -17.67
C LYS A 88 -20.41 25.88 -17.93
N VAL A 89 -21.55 25.37 -17.51
CA VAL A 89 -22.85 26.05 -17.60
C VAL A 89 -23.52 26.09 -16.22
N ASN A 90 -24.34 27.11 -16.01
CA ASN A 90 -25.16 27.24 -14.83
C ASN A 90 -26.56 26.64 -15.07
N LYS A 91 -27.29 26.41 -13.99
CA LYS A 91 -28.70 26.00 -14.08
C LYS A 91 -29.49 27.06 -14.85
N GLY A 92 -30.21 26.64 -15.88
CA GLY A 92 -31.04 27.50 -16.74
C GLY A 92 -30.34 28.00 -18.00
N ASP A 93 -29.01 27.86 -18.12
CA ASP A 93 -28.29 28.26 -19.33
C ASP A 93 -28.74 27.41 -20.54
N VAL A 94 -28.72 27.99 -21.71
CA VAL A 94 -29.07 27.30 -22.97
C VAL A 94 -27.89 26.40 -23.34
N VAL A 95 -28.16 25.10 -23.46
CA VAL A 95 -27.17 24.07 -23.82
C VAL A 95 -27.24 23.75 -25.31
N ALA A 96 -28.42 23.71 -25.88
CA ALA A 96 -28.61 23.47 -27.30
C ALA A 96 -29.92 24.12 -27.80
N LYS A 97 -29.87 24.70 -28.99
CA LYS A 97 -31.03 25.22 -29.69
C LYS A 97 -31.42 24.31 -30.84
N LEU A 98 -32.59 23.72 -30.75
CA LEU A 98 -33.16 22.86 -31.78
C LEU A 98 -34.27 23.56 -32.51
N SER A 99 -34.57 23.16 -33.73
CA SER A 99 -35.70 23.69 -34.50
C SER A 99 -37.04 23.51 -33.79
N SER A 100 -37.20 22.49 -32.97
CA SER A 100 -38.43 22.16 -32.24
C SER A 100 -38.46 22.67 -30.82
N LYS A 101 -37.31 22.85 -30.16
CA LYS A 101 -37.18 23.23 -28.75
C LYS A 101 -35.80 23.74 -28.37
N THR A 102 -35.74 24.51 -27.30
CA THR A 102 -34.47 24.86 -26.66
C THR A 102 -34.21 23.96 -25.45
N ILE A 103 -33.01 23.41 -25.36
CA ILE A 103 -32.58 22.59 -24.23
C ILE A 103 -31.84 23.50 -23.28
N THR A 104 -32.28 23.54 -22.00
CA THR A 104 -31.63 24.28 -20.93
C THR A 104 -31.04 23.35 -19.91
N ALA A 105 -29.98 23.79 -19.21
CA ALA A 105 -29.31 23.05 -18.18
C ALA A 105 -30.19 22.91 -16.92
N PRO A 106 -30.55 21.71 -16.46
CA PRO A 106 -31.35 21.51 -15.25
C PRO A 106 -30.52 21.73 -13.95
N PHE A 107 -29.22 21.70 -14.05
CA PHE A 107 -28.28 21.99 -12.97
C PHE A 107 -26.95 22.54 -13.53
N ALA A 108 -26.14 23.11 -12.68
CA ALA A 108 -24.81 23.59 -13.09
C ALA A 108 -23.84 22.39 -13.30
N GLY A 109 -23.12 22.43 -14.42
CA GLY A 109 -22.24 21.33 -14.77
C GLY A 109 -21.33 21.61 -15.95
N ILE A 110 -20.77 20.55 -16.53
CA ILE A 110 -19.94 20.60 -17.74
C ILE A 110 -20.66 19.88 -18.86
N ILE A 111 -20.70 20.51 -20.02
CA ILE A 111 -21.26 19.91 -21.24
C ILE A 111 -20.24 18.93 -21.83
N GLY A 112 -20.59 17.66 -21.92
CA GLY A 112 -19.78 16.60 -22.53
C GLY A 112 -20.42 16.07 -23.82
N LYS A 113 -19.58 15.49 -24.67
CA LYS A 113 -20.00 14.73 -25.85
C LYS A 113 -19.73 13.27 -25.62
N ARG A 114 -20.75 12.44 -25.72
CA ARG A 114 -20.54 10.99 -25.69
C ARG A 114 -20.42 10.47 -27.12
N GLY A 115 -19.27 9.90 -27.44
CA GLY A 115 -19.10 9.17 -28.69
C GLY A 115 -19.97 7.93 -28.67
N ILE A 116 -20.76 7.71 -29.70
CA ILE A 116 -21.51 6.49 -29.90
C ILE A 116 -20.72 5.69 -30.95
N SER A 117 -20.47 4.43 -30.63
CA SER A 117 -20.06 3.47 -31.64
C SER A 117 -21.19 3.32 -32.65
N GLU A 118 -20.88 3.40 -33.93
CA GLU A 118 -21.83 3.34 -35.04
C GLU A 118 -22.78 2.13 -35.02
N SER A 119 -22.33 1.07 -34.33
CA SER A 119 -23.06 -0.19 -34.22
C SER A 119 -24.20 -0.22 -33.20
N SER A 120 -24.27 0.74 -32.27
CA SER A 120 -25.19 0.56 -31.14
C SER A 120 -26.45 1.40 -31.14
N LEU A 121 -26.57 2.52 -31.82
CA LEU A 121 -27.76 3.40 -31.70
C LEU A 121 -28.07 4.30 -32.91
N GLY A 122 -27.68 3.97 -34.09
CA GLY A 122 -28.21 4.65 -35.28
C GLY A 122 -27.29 5.73 -35.83
N SER A 123 -27.69 6.25 -36.93
CA SER A 123 -27.00 7.05 -37.89
C SER A 123 -25.97 8.04 -37.35
N GLU A 124 -24.94 8.29 -38.15
CA GLU A 124 -23.91 9.34 -38.01
C GLU A 124 -24.50 10.76 -37.69
N ASN A 125 -25.80 10.92 -37.85
CA ASN A 125 -26.54 12.16 -37.64
C ASN A 125 -27.02 12.37 -36.19
N THR A 126 -26.62 11.54 -35.23
CA THR A 126 -27.06 11.68 -33.83
C THR A 126 -25.90 12.08 -32.91
N ILE A 127 -26.14 13.11 -32.10
CA ILE A 127 -25.22 13.55 -31.04
C ILE A 127 -25.82 13.17 -29.69
N ILE A 128 -25.07 12.54 -28.81
CA ILE A 128 -25.45 12.47 -27.41
C ILE A 128 -24.68 13.56 -26.66
N LEU A 129 -25.45 14.51 -26.18
CA LEU A 129 -24.99 15.57 -25.29
C LEU A 129 -25.15 15.07 -23.87
N THR A 130 -24.13 15.20 -23.06
CA THR A 130 -24.22 14.96 -21.62
C THR A 130 -23.99 16.25 -20.84
N LEU A 131 -24.70 16.40 -19.76
CA LEU A 131 -24.46 17.43 -18.76
C LEU A 131 -24.08 16.72 -17.46
N ASP A 132 -22.84 16.92 -17.02
CA ASP A 132 -22.25 16.23 -15.87
C ASP A 132 -22.01 17.22 -14.73
N ASP A 133 -22.53 16.92 -13.52
CA ASP A 133 -22.25 17.70 -12.32
C ASP A 133 -20.77 17.61 -11.95
N SER A 134 -20.10 18.75 -11.94
CA SER A 134 -18.68 18.84 -11.60
C SER A 134 -18.40 19.11 -10.12
N LYS A 135 -19.45 19.30 -9.29
CA LYS A 135 -19.28 19.63 -7.87
C LYS A 135 -19.03 18.43 -6.99
N LYS A 136 -19.65 17.30 -7.31
CA LYS A 136 -19.54 16.07 -6.55
C LYS A 136 -19.15 14.92 -7.45
N ILE A 137 -18.15 14.17 -7.02
CA ILE A 137 -17.69 12.96 -7.68
C ILE A 137 -18.08 11.77 -6.80
N LEU A 138 -18.69 10.79 -7.40
CA LEU A 138 -18.90 9.47 -6.80
C LEU A 138 -17.75 8.57 -7.18
N CYS A 139 -17.33 7.76 -6.25
CA CYS A 139 -16.25 6.79 -6.44
C CYS A 139 -16.86 5.39 -6.35
N ASP A 140 -16.96 4.70 -7.46
CA ASP A 140 -17.47 3.33 -7.52
C ASP A 140 -16.34 2.37 -7.23
N LEU A 141 -16.34 1.80 -6.01
CA LEU A 141 -15.32 0.92 -5.49
C LEU A 141 -15.64 -0.53 -5.81
N LYS A 142 -14.70 -1.25 -6.37
CA LYS A 142 -14.77 -2.71 -6.52
C LYS A 142 -14.12 -3.38 -5.33
N ILE A 143 -14.91 -3.91 -4.42
CA ILE A 143 -14.44 -4.55 -3.21
C ILE A 143 -14.63 -6.05 -3.33
N PRO A 144 -13.59 -6.86 -3.02
CA PRO A 144 -13.72 -8.32 -3.00
C PRO A 144 -14.78 -8.78 -1.97
N GLU A 145 -15.53 -9.83 -2.32
CA GLU A 145 -16.63 -10.37 -1.51
C GLU A 145 -16.22 -10.70 -0.06
N VAL A 146 -15.00 -11.16 0.13
CA VAL A 146 -14.44 -11.48 1.46
C VAL A 146 -14.57 -10.33 2.47
N TYR A 147 -14.54 -9.07 1.98
CA TYR A 147 -14.62 -7.89 2.84
C TYR A 147 -16.02 -7.32 3.00
N VAL A 148 -17.03 -7.87 2.32
CA VAL A 148 -18.40 -7.36 2.36
C VAL A 148 -18.97 -7.35 3.78
N ALA A 149 -18.65 -8.38 4.58
CA ALA A 149 -19.14 -8.51 5.96
C ALA A 149 -18.69 -7.37 6.90
N ILE A 150 -17.57 -6.73 6.61
CA ILE A 150 -17.02 -5.63 7.42
C ILE A 150 -17.42 -4.25 6.92
N LEU A 151 -18.01 -4.16 5.72
CA LEU A 151 -18.47 -2.89 5.16
C LEU A 151 -19.69 -2.38 5.89
N LYS A 152 -19.62 -1.13 6.33
CA LYS A 152 -20.73 -0.44 6.98
C LYS A 152 -20.84 0.97 6.44
N LYS A 153 -22.08 1.48 6.39
CA LYS A 153 -22.31 2.89 6.03
C LYS A 153 -21.61 3.81 7.04
N GLY A 154 -20.88 4.81 6.53
CA GLY A 154 -20.15 5.77 7.35
C GLY A 154 -18.71 5.39 7.67
N LEU A 155 -18.15 4.38 7.01
CA LEU A 155 -16.71 4.12 7.06
C LEU A 155 -15.95 5.29 6.44
N LYS A 156 -14.88 5.72 7.10
CA LYS A 156 -13.99 6.77 6.57
C LYS A 156 -13.21 6.25 5.39
N LEU A 157 -13.17 7.03 4.33
CA LEU A 157 -12.44 6.74 3.12
C LEU A 157 -11.41 7.84 2.86
N LYS A 158 -10.24 7.46 2.37
CA LYS A 158 -9.23 8.39 1.84
C LYS A 158 -8.99 8.06 0.38
N ALA A 159 -9.19 9.05 -0.49
CA ALA A 159 -8.98 8.90 -1.92
C ALA A 159 -7.80 9.74 -2.39
N THR A 160 -6.94 9.14 -3.23
CA THR A 160 -5.87 9.83 -3.93
C THR A 160 -6.09 9.67 -5.43
N PHE A 161 -5.82 10.69 -6.20
CA PHE A 161 -5.96 10.66 -7.66
C PHE A 161 -4.59 10.74 -8.32
N SER A 162 -4.38 9.95 -9.37
CA SER A 162 -3.12 9.93 -10.11
C SER A 162 -2.73 11.30 -10.67
N ALA A 163 -3.74 12.12 -11.03
CA ALA A 163 -3.54 13.47 -11.52
C ALA A 163 -3.11 14.47 -10.43
N TYR A 164 -3.37 14.16 -9.16
CA TYR A 164 -3.09 15.04 -8.02
C TYR A 164 -2.44 14.24 -6.90
N LYS A 165 -1.21 13.79 -7.13
CA LYS A 165 -0.47 12.86 -6.24
C LYS A 165 -0.32 13.35 -4.80
N ASP A 166 -0.28 14.68 -4.61
CA ASP A 166 -0.05 15.28 -3.30
C ASP A 166 -1.34 15.66 -2.56
N LYS A 167 -2.51 15.33 -3.12
CA LYS A 167 -3.79 15.65 -2.52
C LYS A 167 -4.54 14.38 -2.11
N THR A 168 -4.95 14.35 -0.86
CA THR A 168 -5.83 13.31 -0.31
C THR A 168 -7.20 13.94 -0.04
N TYR A 169 -8.23 13.23 -0.41
CA TYR A 169 -9.62 13.64 -0.22
C TYR A 169 -10.28 12.66 0.76
N ASP A 170 -11.01 13.20 1.71
CA ASP A 170 -11.77 12.42 2.68
C ASP A 170 -13.22 12.22 2.18
N GLY A 171 -13.76 11.01 2.43
CA GLY A 171 -15.12 10.62 2.05
C GLY A 171 -15.81 9.78 3.11
#